data_8627426f86979d3858f2b2b9377ce09b
#
_entry.id   8627426f86979d3858f2b2b9377ce09b
#
_cell.length_a   1.000
_cell.length_b   1.000
_cell.length_c   1.000
_cell.angle_alpha   90.00
_cell.angle_beta   90.00
_cell.angle_gamma   90.00
#
_symmetry.space_group_name_H-M   'P 1'
#
loop_
_entity.id
_entity.type
_entity.pdbx_description
1 polymer ?
#
loop_
_entity_poly.entity_id
_entity_poly.type
_entity_poly.pdbx_seq_one_letter_code
_entity_poly.pdbx_strand_id
1 'polypeptide(L)'
;MLIGVLAIQGGFEAHRRAFEELGADVREVRTAVELEGLDGLVIPGGESTTIVKGIESAGLEGAIRGHHEAGKPIFGTCAGMIVCDAGHLGLLDVTAKRNAFGRQMQSFEVDLFVEGIGEEPLRTVFIRAPWVERYGPGVEVLASYEGHPVAVREGSVLACAFHPELTDDSRLHALFMAITTKARNDARERAET
;
A
#
# COMPACT_ATOMS: atom_id res chain seq x y z
N MET A 1 -8.60 -12.58 -10.06
CA MET A 1 -7.94 -11.28 -9.80
C MET A 1 -6.46 -11.55 -9.61
N LEU A 2 -5.60 -10.85 -10.35
CA LEU A 2 -4.15 -11.03 -10.25
C LEU A 2 -3.52 -9.82 -9.53
N ILE A 3 -3.01 -10.05 -8.32
CA ILE A 3 -2.33 -9.04 -7.49
C ILE A 3 -0.81 -9.23 -7.60
N GLY A 4 -0.09 -8.17 -7.94
CA GLY A 4 1.36 -8.15 -7.85
C GLY A 4 1.81 -7.77 -6.43
N VAL A 5 2.87 -8.39 -5.93
CA VAL A 5 3.54 -7.97 -4.71
C VAL A 5 5.01 -7.70 -5.04
N LEU A 6 5.47 -6.47 -4.83
CA LEU A 6 6.85 -6.08 -5.10
C LEU A 6 7.81 -6.88 -4.20
N ALA A 7 8.63 -7.73 -4.79
CA ALA A 7 9.47 -8.70 -4.09
C ALA A 7 10.95 -8.36 -4.16
N ILE A 8 11.29 -7.08 -3.91
CA ILE A 8 12.67 -6.58 -3.84
C ILE A 8 13.22 -6.79 -2.43
N GLN A 9 12.46 -6.35 -1.40
CA GLN A 9 12.87 -6.44 0.00
C GLN A 9 11.65 -6.22 0.90
N GLY A 10 11.59 -6.91 2.06
CA GLY A 10 10.57 -6.72 3.09
C GLY A 10 9.51 -7.81 3.15
N GLY A 11 8.31 -7.46 3.62
CA GLY A 11 7.23 -8.39 3.98
C GLY A 11 6.42 -8.99 2.82
N PHE A 12 6.98 -9.14 1.62
CA PHE A 12 6.23 -9.56 0.42
C PHE A 12 5.60 -10.96 0.53
N GLU A 13 6.27 -11.92 1.22
CA GLU A 13 5.71 -13.27 1.39
C GLU A 13 4.46 -13.28 2.27
N ALA A 14 4.42 -12.44 3.32
CA ALA A 14 3.26 -12.35 4.20
C ALA A 14 2.06 -11.71 3.48
N HIS A 15 2.28 -10.65 2.69
CA HIS A 15 1.25 -10.09 1.82
C HIS A 15 0.74 -11.10 0.79
N ARG A 16 1.65 -11.88 0.16
CA ARG A 16 1.26 -12.93 -0.78
C ARG A 16 0.28 -13.91 -0.14
N ARG A 17 0.61 -14.45 1.05
CA ARG A 17 -0.26 -15.37 1.78
C ARG A 17 -1.62 -14.76 2.08
N ALA A 18 -1.65 -13.52 2.61
CA ALA A 18 -2.89 -12.84 2.95
C ALA A 18 -3.84 -12.68 1.72
N PHE A 19 -3.31 -12.38 0.54
CA PHE A 19 -4.11 -12.29 -0.67
C PHE A 19 -4.51 -13.66 -1.22
N GLU A 20 -3.65 -14.68 -1.15
CA GLU A 20 -3.96 -16.06 -1.54
C GLU A 20 -5.10 -16.62 -0.67
N GLU A 21 -5.09 -16.37 0.64
CA GLU A 21 -6.16 -16.76 1.58
C GLU A 21 -7.50 -16.08 1.25
N LEU A 22 -7.46 -14.86 0.71
CA LEU A 22 -8.64 -14.15 0.22
C LEU A 22 -9.07 -14.59 -1.20
N GLY A 23 -8.37 -15.57 -1.81
CA GLY A 23 -8.72 -16.14 -3.11
C GLY A 23 -8.22 -15.35 -4.32
N ALA A 24 -7.23 -14.48 -4.16
CA ALA A 24 -6.56 -13.82 -5.27
C ALA A 24 -5.43 -14.71 -5.83
N ASP A 25 -5.18 -14.61 -7.14
CA ASP A 25 -3.90 -15.05 -7.70
C ASP A 25 -2.83 -14.02 -7.39
N VAL A 26 -1.64 -14.46 -6.99
CA VAL A 26 -0.56 -13.54 -6.62
C VAL A 26 0.70 -13.78 -7.45
N ARG A 27 1.32 -12.69 -7.88
CA ARG A 27 2.61 -12.70 -8.58
C ARG A 27 3.63 -11.86 -7.82
N GLU A 28 4.78 -12.44 -7.50
CA GLU A 28 5.93 -11.66 -7.04
C GLU A 28 6.53 -10.86 -8.20
N VAL A 29 6.77 -9.56 -7.96
CA VAL A 29 7.24 -8.62 -8.97
C VAL A 29 8.67 -8.19 -8.64
N ARG A 30 9.60 -8.45 -9.54
CA ARG A 30 11.00 -8.04 -9.49
C ARG A 30 11.45 -7.33 -10.77
N THR A 31 10.68 -7.44 -11.85
CA THR A 31 10.96 -6.87 -13.17
C THR A 31 9.75 -6.16 -13.73
N ALA A 32 9.96 -5.26 -14.69
CA ALA A 32 8.88 -4.49 -15.32
C ALA A 32 7.90 -5.39 -16.09
N VAL A 33 8.35 -6.50 -16.68
CA VAL A 33 7.50 -7.44 -17.41
C VAL A 33 6.50 -8.14 -16.46
N GLU A 34 6.88 -8.37 -15.22
CA GLU A 34 6.01 -9.01 -14.23
C GLU A 34 4.86 -8.09 -13.76
N LEU A 35 4.92 -6.78 -14.02
CA LEU A 35 3.80 -5.84 -13.82
C LEU A 35 2.71 -5.98 -14.88
N GLU A 36 3.01 -6.58 -16.03
CA GLU A 36 2.05 -6.73 -17.12
C GLU A 36 0.88 -7.64 -16.70
N GLY A 37 -0.33 -7.20 -17.00
CA GLY A 37 -1.55 -7.96 -16.73
C GLY A 37 -2.01 -7.96 -15.27
N LEU A 38 -1.31 -7.28 -14.35
CA LEU A 38 -1.76 -7.14 -12.98
C LEU A 38 -3.04 -6.30 -12.89
N ASP A 39 -3.90 -6.66 -11.96
CA ASP A 39 -5.09 -5.88 -11.58
C ASP A 39 -4.76 -4.85 -10.49
N GLY A 40 -3.82 -5.14 -9.60
CA GLY A 40 -3.33 -4.25 -8.55
C GLY A 40 -1.90 -4.60 -8.13
N LEU A 41 -1.21 -3.66 -7.49
CA LEU A 41 0.17 -3.80 -7.02
C LEU A 41 0.30 -3.48 -5.53
N VAL A 42 1.01 -4.31 -4.79
CA VAL A 42 1.38 -4.05 -3.39
C VAL A 42 2.86 -3.69 -3.31
N ILE A 43 3.17 -2.61 -2.60
CA ILE A 43 4.53 -2.20 -2.23
C ILE A 43 4.67 -2.43 -0.72
N PRO A 44 5.31 -3.53 -0.29
CA PRO A 44 5.34 -3.95 1.10
C PRO A 44 6.23 -3.07 1.99
N GLY A 45 6.07 -3.25 3.30
CA GLY A 45 6.98 -2.74 4.30
C GLY A 45 8.36 -3.36 4.19
N GLY A 46 9.37 -2.63 4.70
CA GLY A 46 10.77 -3.00 4.68
C GLY A 46 11.67 -1.80 4.98
N GLU A 47 12.83 -1.71 4.36
CA GLU A 47 13.69 -0.53 4.44
C GLU A 47 13.48 0.33 3.17
N SER A 48 12.89 1.52 3.33
CA SER A 48 12.44 2.36 2.19
C SER A 48 13.57 2.73 1.23
N THR A 49 14.77 3.03 1.75
CA THR A 49 15.93 3.38 0.89
C THR A 49 16.37 2.18 0.03
N THR A 50 16.34 0.97 0.60
CA THR A 50 16.65 -0.26 -0.13
C THR A 50 15.60 -0.57 -1.19
N ILE A 51 14.32 -0.37 -0.87
CA ILE A 51 13.22 -0.57 -1.82
C ILE A 51 13.34 0.41 -2.98
N VAL A 52 13.54 1.72 -2.71
CA VAL A 52 13.71 2.75 -3.76
C VAL A 52 14.89 2.42 -4.68
N LYS A 53 16.06 2.13 -4.11
CA LYS A 53 17.25 1.74 -4.90
C LYS A 53 17.02 0.46 -5.71
N GLY A 54 16.28 -0.50 -5.16
CA GLY A 54 15.92 -1.72 -5.87
C GLY A 54 14.98 -1.44 -7.05
N ILE A 55 13.98 -0.57 -6.88
CA ILE A 55 13.08 -0.11 -7.95
C ILE A 55 13.89 0.56 -9.08
N GLU A 56 14.78 1.49 -8.72
CA GLU A 56 15.68 2.18 -9.66
C GLU A 56 16.57 1.19 -10.41
N SER A 57 17.25 0.30 -9.69
CA SER A 57 18.20 -0.67 -10.26
C SER A 57 17.53 -1.69 -11.19
N ALA A 58 16.28 -2.06 -10.88
CA ALA A 58 15.48 -2.97 -11.71
C ALA A 58 14.72 -2.26 -12.85
N GLY A 59 14.82 -0.93 -12.96
CA GLY A 59 14.10 -0.15 -13.98
C GLY A 59 12.58 -0.19 -13.83
N LEU A 60 12.07 -0.36 -12.60
CA LEU A 60 10.65 -0.53 -12.31
C LEU A 60 9.88 0.78 -12.21
N GLU A 61 10.55 1.91 -11.98
CA GLU A 61 9.90 3.19 -11.69
C GLU A 61 8.86 3.58 -12.76
N GLY A 62 9.27 3.58 -14.04
CA GLY A 62 8.37 3.92 -15.15
C GLY A 62 7.19 2.97 -15.28
N ALA A 63 7.40 1.67 -15.04
CA ALA A 63 6.34 0.66 -15.10
C ALA A 63 5.34 0.81 -13.95
N ILE A 64 5.79 1.13 -12.72
CA ILE A 64 4.92 1.38 -11.56
C ILE A 64 4.11 2.67 -11.78
N ARG A 65 4.74 3.75 -12.27
CA ARG A 65 4.03 4.99 -12.62
C ARG A 65 2.98 4.76 -13.71
N GLY A 66 3.33 4.03 -14.77
CA GLY A 66 2.41 3.67 -15.84
C GLY A 66 1.24 2.80 -15.36
N HIS A 67 1.47 1.89 -14.39
CA HIS A 67 0.42 1.13 -13.73
C HIS A 67 -0.56 2.05 -12.99
N HIS A 68 -0.06 3.03 -12.26
CA HIS A 68 -0.85 4.04 -11.56
C HIS A 68 -1.62 4.95 -12.54
N GLU A 69 -0.96 5.48 -13.57
CA GLU A 69 -1.55 6.36 -14.60
C GLU A 69 -2.66 5.65 -15.39
N ALA A 70 -2.58 4.34 -15.54
CA ALA A 70 -3.64 3.50 -16.09
C ALA A 70 -4.84 3.32 -15.13
N GLY A 71 -4.83 3.96 -13.95
CA GLY A 71 -5.88 3.87 -12.93
C GLY A 71 -5.90 2.55 -12.17
N LYS A 72 -4.84 1.74 -12.26
CA LYS A 72 -4.73 0.47 -11.56
C LYS A 72 -4.31 0.70 -10.11
N PRO A 73 -4.94 0.02 -9.15
CA PRO A 73 -4.71 0.22 -7.72
C PRO A 73 -3.30 -0.13 -7.26
N ILE A 74 -2.83 0.66 -6.28
CA ILE A 74 -1.57 0.42 -5.57
C ILE A 74 -1.83 0.44 -4.06
N PHE A 75 -1.19 -0.48 -3.32
CA PHE A 75 -1.25 -0.53 -1.86
C PHE A 75 0.16 -0.47 -1.26
N GLY A 76 0.47 0.62 -0.55
CA GLY A 76 1.75 0.81 0.15
C GLY A 76 1.62 0.54 1.65
N THR A 77 2.44 -0.35 2.24
CA THR A 77 2.44 -0.61 3.69
C THR A 77 3.76 -0.20 4.33
N CYS A 78 3.74 0.46 5.46
CA CYS A 78 4.90 0.94 6.21
C CYS A 78 5.90 1.70 5.29
N ALA A 79 7.05 1.10 4.96
CA ALA A 79 7.99 1.67 4.00
C ALA A 79 7.37 1.88 2.60
N GLY A 80 6.40 1.07 2.20
CA GLY A 80 5.65 1.23 0.96
C GLY A 80 4.85 2.53 0.91
N MET A 81 4.31 3.02 2.04
CA MET A 81 3.70 4.36 2.13
C MET A 81 4.72 5.45 1.79
N ILE A 82 5.96 5.35 2.30
CA ILE A 82 7.05 6.29 1.99
C ILE A 82 7.41 6.23 0.51
N VAL A 83 7.51 5.02 -0.06
CA VAL A 83 7.81 4.84 -1.49
C VAL A 83 6.74 5.44 -2.39
N CYS A 84 5.47 5.43 -1.97
CA CYS A 84 4.35 6.02 -2.70
C CYS A 84 4.25 7.54 -2.59
N ASP A 85 4.92 8.18 -1.61
CA ASP A 85 4.75 9.61 -1.32
C ASP A 85 5.24 10.55 -2.43
N ALA A 86 4.92 11.84 -2.31
CA ALA A 86 5.26 12.87 -3.28
C ALA A 86 6.78 13.04 -3.49
N GLY A 87 7.59 12.69 -2.48
CA GLY A 87 9.06 12.81 -2.52
C GLY A 87 9.76 11.65 -3.22
N HIS A 88 9.04 10.56 -3.53
CA HIS A 88 9.59 9.34 -4.14
C HIS A 88 8.86 9.02 -5.47
N LEU A 89 7.95 8.05 -5.49
CA LEU A 89 7.22 7.71 -6.73
C LEU A 89 6.12 8.71 -7.08
N GLY A 90 5.68 9.58 -6.16
CA GLY A 90 4.64 10.58 -6.42
C GLY A 90 3.29 9.98 -6.79
N LEU A 91 2.93 8.86 -6.17
CA LEU A 91 1.66 8.16 -6.39
C LEU A 91 0.54 8.65 -5.47
N LEU A 92 0.94 9.32 -4.36
CA LEU A 92 0.08 9.94 -3.34
C LEU A 92 0.54 11.37 -3.07
N ASP A 93 -0.39 12.31 -2.96
CA ASP A 93 -0.10 13.68 -2.53
C ASP A 93 0.04 13.76 -0.99
N VAL A 94 1.02 13.02 -0.48
CA VAL A 94 1.38 13.02 0.95
C VAL A 94 2.88 13.22 1.13
N THR A 95 3.27 13.73 2.30
CA THR A 95 4.65 13.71 2.78
C THR A 95 4.72 12.77 3.99
N ALA A 96 5.41 11.66 3.85
CA ALA A 96 5.58 10.68 4.92
C ALA A 96 6.83 10.99 5.76
N LYS A 97 6.65 11.08 7.08
CA LYS A 97 7.76 11.24 8.03
C LYS A 97 8.24 9.88 8.50
N ARG A 98 9.51 9.56 8.27
CA ARG A 98 10.12 8.28 8.66
C ARG A 98 10.37 8.21 10.18
N ASN A 99 10.29 7.00 10.77
CA ASN A 99 10.57 6.74 12.20
C ASN A 99 9.87 7.75 13.11
N ALA A 100 8.60 8.01 12.84
CA ALA A 100 7.89 9.17 13.33
C ALA A 100 7.53 9.08 14.82
N PHE A 101 7.39 7.86 15.38
CA PHE A 101 7.01 7.61 16.77
C PHE A 101 8.18 7.67 17.78
N GLY A 102 9.35 8.16 17.34
CA GLY A 102 10.51 8.38 18.20
C GLY A 102 11.33 7.12 18.50
N ARG A 103 12.49 7.33 19.18
CA ARG A 103 13.45 6.24 19.43
C ARG A 103 13.01 5.25 20.52
N GLN A 104 12.08 5.64 21.40
CA GLN A 104 11.63 4.80 22.51
C GLN A 104 10.49 3.86 22.13
N MET A 105 9.66 4.22 21.13
CA MET A 105 8.58 3.37 20.61
C MET A 105 8.95 2.81 19.24
N GLN A 106 9.86 1.84 19.22
CA GLN A 106 10.30 1.22 17.96
C GLN A 106 9.27 0.26 17.38
N SER A 107 8.45 -0.37 18.24
CA SER A 107 7.37 -1.25 17.83
C SER A 107 6.27 -1.27 18.92
N PHE A 108 5.01 -1.23 18.46
CA PHE A 108 3.84 -1.30 19.34
C PHE A 108 2.63 -1.80 18.55
N GLU A 109 1.62 -2.24 19.28
CA GLU A 109 0.34 -2.64 18.74
C GLU A 109 -0.78 -1.78 19.32
N VAL A 110 -1.75 -1.44 18.50
CA VAL A 110 -2.93 -0.69 18.92
C VAL A 110 -4.14 -1.06 18.06
N ASP A 111 -5.32 -0.99 18.65
CA ASP A 111 -6.57 -1.19 17.95
C ASP A 111 -7.04 0.16 17.38
N LEU A 112 -7.23 0.25 16.05
CA LEU A 112 -7.65 1.46 15.37
C LEU A 112 -8.94 1.22 14.56
N PHE A 113 -9.84 2.18 14.62
CA PHE A 113 -10.92 2.24 13.65
C PHE A 113 -10.35 2.74 12.32
N VAL A 114 -10.60 1.98 11.26
CA VAL A 114 -10.17 2.31 9.89
C VAL A 114 -11.42 2.44 9.04
N GLU A 115 -11.60 3.59 8.42
CA GLU A 115 -12.76 3.85 7.56
C GLU A 115 -12.77 2.87 6.37
N GLY A 116 -13.95 2.33 6.06
CA GLY A 116 -14.16 1.43 4.93
C GLY A 116 -13.95 -0.06 5.21
N ILE A 117 -13.56 -0.47 6.45
CA ILE A 117 -13.40 -1.90 6.79
C ILE A 117 -14.38 -2.43 7.84
N GLY A 118 -15.39 -1.64 8.20
CA GLY A 118 -16.41 -2.01 9.19
C GLY A 118 -16.30 -1.23 10.50
N GLU A 119 -17.16 -1.60 11.46
CA GLU A 119 -17.31 -0.87 12.74
C GLU A 119 -16.40 -1.39 13.85
N GLU A 120 -15.77 -2.55 13.66
CA GLU A 120 -14.85 -3.14 14.63
C GLU A 120 -13.43 -2.61 14.43
N PRO A 121 -12.70 -2.31 15.51
CA PRO A 121 -11.31 -1.86 15.39
C PRO A 121 -10.42 -2.93 14.76
N LEU A 122 -9.41 -2.49 14.03
CA LEU A 122 -8.36 -3.31 13.44
C LEU A 122 -7.16 -3.36 14.39
N ARG A 123 -6.67 -4.54 14.73
CA ARG A 123 -5.36 -4.67 15.38
C ARG A 123 -4.27 -4.28 14.41
N THR A 124 -3.50 -3.24 14.75
CA THR A 124 -2.44 -2.69 13.91
C THR A 124 -1.07 -2.85 14.58
N VAL A 125 -0.08 -3.29 13.79
CA VAL A 125 1.31 -3.52 14.23
C VAL A 125 2.19 -2.44 13.62
N PHE A 126 2.77 -1.60 14.45
CA PHE A 126 3.71 -0.54 14.05
C PHE A 126 5.13 -0.98 14.36
N ILE A 127 6.04 -0.90 13.38
CA ILE A 127 7.46 -1.21 13.52
C ILE A 127 8.27 -0.10 12.85
N ARG A 128 8.93 0.76 13.65
CA ARG A 128 9.67 1.95 13.16
C ARG A 128 8.87 2.75 12.12
N ALA A 129 7.56 2.84 12.37
CA ALA A 129 6.58 3.27 11.39
C ALA A 129 6.71 4.75 11.01
N PRO A 130 6.34 5.11 9.77
CA PRO A 130 6.09 6.48 9.40
C PRO A 130 4.75 6.99 9.95
N TRP A 131 4.47 8.28 9.76
CA TRP A 131 3.11 8.83 9.67
C TRP A 131 3.05 9.83 8.51
N VAL A 132 1.85 10.26 8.15
CA VAL A 132 1.68 11.33 7.19
C VAL A 132 1.82 12.67 7.90
N GLU A 133 2.83 13.47 7.51
CA GLU A 133 3.10 14.81 8.08
C GLU A 133 2.29 15.90 7.37
N ARG A 134 2.10 15.75 6.06
CA ARG A 134 1.26 16.64 5.22
C ARG A 134 0.56 15.82 4.14
N TYR A 135 -0.61 16.27 3.77
CA TYR A 135 -1.40 15.66 2.68
C TYR A 135 -2.22 16.72 1.95
N GLY A 136 -2.48 16.46 0.66
CA GLY A 136 -3.27 17.30 -0.21
C GLY A 136 -4.78 17.10 -0.08
N PRO A 137 -5.59 17.96 -0.72
CA PRO A 137 -7.04 17.98 -0.58
C PRO A 137 -7.75 16.76 -1.18
N GLY A 138 -7.07 15.99 -2.05
CA GLY A 138 -7.61 14.75 -2.65
C GLY A 138 -7.40 13.50 -1.78
N VAL A 139 -6.67 13.62 -0.66
CA VAL A 139 -6.32 12.50 0.20
C VAL A 139 -7.37 12.32 1.29
N GLU A 140 -7.96 11.13 1.33
CA GLU A 140 -8.88 10.68 2.39
C GLU A 140 -8.06 10.07 3.55
N VAL A 141 -8.29 10.54 4.78
CA VAL A 141 -7.68 9.95 5.98
C VAL A 141 -8.60 8.85 6.50
N LEU A 142 -8.14 7.60 6.43
CA LEU A 142 -8.92 6.42 6.85
C LEU A 142 -8.70 6.07 8.33
N ALA A 143 -7.52 6.37 8.88
CA ALA A 143 -7.22 6.20 10.30
C ALA A 143 -6.16 7.19 10.76
N SER A 144 -6.26 7.59 12.04
CA SER A 144 -5.26 8.42 12.71
C SER A 144 -4.87 7.81 14.06
N TYR A 145 -3.60 8.02 14.44
CA TYR A 145 -3.08 7.66 15.75
C TYR A 145 -2.33 8.86 16.33
N GLU A 146 -2.63 9.23 17.59
CA GLU A 146 -2.05 10.42 18.28
C GLU A 146 -2.13 11.72 17.44
N GLY A 147 -3.23 11.90 16.68
CA GLY A 147 -3.45 13.07 15.85
C GLY A 147 -2.73 13.06 14.49
N HIS A 148 -2.01 11.99 14.15
CA HIS A 148 -1.33 11.84 12.87
C HIS A 148 -2.03 10.81 11.99
N PRO A 149 -2.28 11.10 10.69
CA PRO A 149 -2.81 10.10 9.77
C PRO A 149 -1.84 8.93 9.60
N VAL A 150 -2.37 7.71 9.75
CA VAL A 150 -1.62 6.45 9.64
C VAL A 150 -2.21 5.47 8.62
N ALA A 151 -3.39 5.76 8.08
CA ALA A 151 -3.93 5.11 6.90
C ALA A 151 -4.63 6.17 6.03
N VAL A 152 -4.34 6.18 4.75
CA VAL A 152 -4.81 7.17 3.79
C VAL A 152 -5.14 6.52 2.46
N ARG A 153 -5.98 7.21 1.68
CA ARG A 153 -6.33 6.83 0.32
C ARG A 153 -6.40 8.07 -0.58
N GLU A 154 -5.93 7.94 -1.80
CA GLU A 154 -6.17 8.93 -2.86
C GLU A 154 -6.52 8.18 -4.15
N GLY A 155 -7.76 8.35 -4.61
CA GLY A 155 -8.26 7.61 -5.77
C GLY A 155 -8.14 6.09 -5.60
N SER A 156 -7.30 5.45 -6.39
CA SER A 156 -7.04 4.00 -6.35
C SER A 156 -5.80 3.62 -5.51
N VAL A 157 -5.09 4.58 -4.93
CA VAL A 157 -3.91 4.31 -4.10
C VAL A 157 -4.31 4.29 -2.63
N LEU A 158 -4.04 3.16 -1.96
CA LEU A 158 -4.22 2.93 -0.53
C LEU A 158 -2.83 2.89 0.14
N ALA A 159 -2.66 3.50 1.29
CA ALA A 159 -1.43 3.36 2.06
C ALA A 159 -1.70 3.33 3.57
N CYS A 160 -0.89 2.55 4.29
CA CYS A 160 -0.91 2.54 5.75
C CYS A 160 0.51 2.52 6.33
N ALA A 161 0.65 3.08 7.54
CA ALA A 161 1.93 3.17 8.25
C ALA A 161 2.31 1.89 9.00
N PHE A 162 1.37 0.99 9.21
CA PHE A 162 1.48 -0.26 9.96
C PHE A 162 1.60 -1.48 9.04
N HIS A 163 1.75 -2.64 9.64
CA HIS A 163 1.94 -3.92 8.98
C HIS A 163 0.68 -4.79 9.09
N PRO A 164 -0.30 -4.68 8.17
CA PRO A 164 -1.52 -5.49 8.20
C PRO A 164 -1.25 -6.97 7.94
N GLU A 165 -0.11 -7.28 7.30
CA GLU A 165 0.33 -8.64 6.99
C GLU A 165 0.86 -9.42 8.19
N LEU A 166 1.01 -8.76 9.35
CA LEU A 166 1.49 -9.39 10.58
C LEU A 166 0.36 -9.78 11.55
N THR A 167 -0.89 -9.62 11.13
CA THR A 167 -2.07 -10.03 11.90
C THR A 167 -2.92 -10.99 11.09
N ASP A 168 -3.80 -11.75 11.78
CA ASP A 168 -4.77 -12.63 11.11
C ASP A 168 -5.98 -11.85 10.56
N ASP A 169 -6.01 -10.52 10.72
CA ASP A 169 -7.10 -9.67 10.25
C ASP A 169 -6.85 -9.17 8.82
N SER A 170 -7.49 -9.82 7.87
CA SER A 170 -7.33 -9.54 6.45
C SER A 170 -8.22 -8.40 5.90
N ARG A 171 -8.98 -7.69 6.76
CA ARG A 171 -9.97 -6.68 6.30
C ARG A 171 -9.34 -5.55 5.45
N LEU A 172 -8.10 -5.13 5.74
CA LEU A 172 -7.44 -4.10 4.94
C LEU A 172 -6.99 -4.63 3.56
N HIS A 173 -6.55 -5.90 3.48
CA HIS A 173 -6.28 -6.57 2.20
C HIS A 173 -7.59 -6.74 1.40
N ALA A 174 -8.69 -7.09 2.06
CA ALA A 174 -10.01 -7.18 1.43
C ALA A 174 -10.49 -5.81 0.90
N LEU A 175 -10.26 -4.72 1.62
CA LEU A 175 -10.53 -3.36 1.14
C LEU A 175 -9.74 -3.07 -0.15
N PHE A 176 -8.46 -3.40 -0.20
CA PHE A 176 -7.66 -3.23 -1.41
C PHE A 176 -8.20 -4.06 -2.58
N MET A 177 -8.63 -5.29 -2.35
CA MET A 177 -9.28 -6.13 -3.37
C MET A 177 -10.60 -5.52 -3.87
N ALA A 178 -11.39 -4.90 -2.98
CA ALA A 178 -12.61 -4.19 -3.37
C ALA A 178 -12.31 -2.97 -4.25
N ILE A 179 -11.29 -2.18 -3.91
CA ILE A 179 -10.79 -1.07 -4.73
C ILE A 179 -10.36 -1.58 -6.10
N THR A 180 -9.63 -2.71 -6.14
CA THR A 180 -9.16 -3.33 -7.38
C THR A 180 -10.32 -3.83 -8.25
N THR A 181 -11.33 -4.44 -7.63
CA THR A 181 -12.54 -4.88 -8.34
C THR A 181 -13.27 -3.71 -8.98
N LYS A 182 -13.44 -2.62 -8.23
CA LYS A 182 -14.08 -1.40 -8.75
C LYS A 182 -13.30 -0.83 -9.93
N ALA A 183 -12.00 -0.65 -9.81
CA ALA A 183 -11.15 -0.10 -10.88
C ALA A 183 -11.22 -0.95 -12.17
N ARG A 184 -11.28 -2.28 -12.05
CA ARG A 184 -11.47 -3.19 -13.20
C ARG A 184 -12.83 -3.00 -13.88
N ASN A 185 -13.90 -2.87 -13.10
CA ASN A 185 -15.24 -2.67 -13.64
C ASN A 185 -15.33 -1.33 -14.36
N ASP A 186 -14.83 -0.25 -13.76
CA ASP A 186 -14.79 1.09 -14.34
C ASP A 186 -13.97 1.11 -15.65
N ALA A 187 -12.90 0.31 -15.74
CA ALA A 187 -12.09 0.20 -16.96
C ALA A 187 -12.82 -0.55 -18.09
N ARG A 188 -13.60 -1.60 -17.76
CA ARG A 188 -14.41 -2.35 -18.72
C ARG A 188 -15.54 -1.48 -19.31
N GLU A 189 -16.27 -0.77 -18.45
CA GLU A 189 -17.33 0.13 -18.88
C GLU A 189 -16.82 1.22 -19.85
N ARG A 190 -15.61 1.77 -19.57
CA ARG A 190 -14.97 2.75 -20.48
C ARG A 190 -14.54 2.16 -21.82
N ALA A 191 -14.22 0.87 -21.89
CA ALA A 191 -13.81 0.21 -23.12
C ALA A 191 -14.98 -0.21 -24.02
N GLU A 192 -16.20 -0.27 -23.47
CA GLU A 192 -17.44 -0.62 -24.17
C GLU A 192 -18.21 0.61 -24.69
N THR A 193 -17.73 1.84 -24.37
CA THR A 193 -18.34 3.13 -24.77
C THR A 193 -17.53 3.78 -25.88
#